data_75a0f12e231c279d1a355c1943835f29
#
_entry.id   75a0f12e231c279d1a355c1943835f29
#
_cell.length_a   1.000
_cell.length_b   1.000
_cell.length_c   1.000
_cell.angle_alpha   90.00
_cell.angle_beta   90.00
_cell.angle_gamma   90.00
#
_symmetry.space_group_name_H-M   'P 1'
#
loop_
_entity.id
_entity.type
_entity.pdbx_description
1 polymer ?
#
loop_
_entity_poly.entity_id
_entity_poly.type
_entity_poly.pdbx_seq_one_letter_code
_entity_poly.pdbx_strand_id
1 'polypeptide(L)'
;TIDAMTTAAVAEMDRHRYISLATFRRSGAEVPTPVWFAAADGRLYVFTAEQSGKVKRLRHSPRARVAPSDARGRVRGEWRQATAGILTEPRTIERAQAALQAKYGWQMRVTNLLSSLTGRINHRAWLEIQL
;
A
#
# COMPACT_ATOMS: atom_id res chain seq x y z
N THR A 1 -9.52 5.41 16.87
CA THR A 1 -8.69 4.58 17.75
C THR A 1 -8.54 3.20 17.16
N ILE A 2 -7.30 2.72 17.10
CA ILE A 2 -6.97 1.40 16.53
C ILE A 2 -6.94 0.40 17.69
N ASP A 3 -7.74 -0.65 17.60
CA ASP A 3 -7.82 -1.65 18.65
C ASP A 3 -6.66 -2.66 18.59
N ALA A 4 -6.54 -3.50 19.63
CA ALA A 4 -5.47 -4.48 19.75
C ALA A 4 -5.51 -5.54 18.65
N MET A 5 -6.69 -5.93 18.20
CA MET A 5 -6.84 -6.94 17.12
C MET A 5 -6.35 -6.39 15.78
N THR A 6 -6.69 -5.15 15.47
CA THR A 6 -6.20 -4.47 14.27
C THR A 6 -4.68 -4.31 14.30
N THR A 7 -4.14 -3.88 15.43
CA THR A 7 -2.70 -3.73 15.62
C THR A 7 -1.97 -5.06 15.40
N ALA A 8 -2.49 -6.16 15.95
CA ALA A 8 -1.91 -7.48 15.78
C ALA A 8 -1.96 -7.95 14.32
N ALA A 9 -3.07 -7.70 13.63
CA ALA A 9 -3.23 -8.05 12.22
C ALA A 9 -2.25 -7.29 11.34
N VAL A 10 -2.08 -6.00 11.60
CA VAL A 10 -1.11 -5.15 10.89
C VAL A 10 0.31 -5.64 11.10
N ALA A 11 0.69 -5.96 12.34
CA ALA A 11 2.02 -6.46 12.67
C ALA A 11 2.32 -7.79 11.97
N GLU A 12 1.34 -8.69 11.93
CA GLU A 12 1.49 -9.96 11.23
C GLU A 12 1.67 -9.76 9.72
N MET A 13 0.87 -8.90 9.12
CA MET A 13 1.02 -8.58 7.70
C MET A 13 2.39 -8.01 7.38
N ASP A 14 2.93 -7.17 8.26
CA ASP A 14 4.22 -6.50 8.02
C ASP A 14 5.41 -7.45 7.95
N ARG A 15 5.24 -8.72 8.33
CA ARG A 15 6.25 -9.77 8.14
C ARG A 15 6.43 -10.15 6.67
N HIS A 16 5.43 -9.88 5.85
CA HIS A 16 5.46 -10.20 4.43
C HIS A 16 6.04 -9.02 3.63
N ARG A 17 6.65 -9.32 2.49
CA ARG A 17 7.22 -8.29 1.61
C ARG A 17 6.20 -7.69 0.65
N TYR A 18 5.13 -8.42 0.39
CA TYR A 18 4.08 -8.00 -0.53
C TYR A 18 2.72 -8.22 0.09
N ILE A 19 1.79 -7.34 -0.25
CA ILE A 19 0.37 -7.62 -0.09
C ILE A 19 -0.28 -7.54 -1.46
N SER A 20 -1.32 -8.34 -1.66
CA SER A 20 -2.25 -8.11 -2.75
C SER A 20 -3.23 -7.05 -2.27
N LEU A 21 -3.26 -5.94 -2.98
CA LEU A 21 -4.20 -4.85 -2.71
C LEU A 21 -5.29 -4.92 -3.77
N ALA A 22 -6.51 -5.26 -3.34
CA ALA A 22 -7.66 -5.29 -4.21
C ALA A 22 -8.44 -3.99 -4.08
N THR A 23 -8.71 -3.36 -5.19
CA THR A 23 -9.57 -2.19 -5.30
C THR A 23 -10.74 -2.54 -6.21
N PHE A 24 -11.77 -1.69 -6.26
CA PHE A 24 -13.03 -2.06 -6.89
C PHE A 24 -13.41 -1.09 -8.00
N ARG A 25 -13.81 -1.65 -9.14
CA ARG A 25 -14.39 -0.89 -10.24
C ARG A 25 -15.79 -0.45 -9.86
N ARG A 26 -16.35 0.51 -10.58
CA ARG A 26 -17.74 0.96 -10.38
C ARG A 26 -18.75 -0.16 -10.55
N SER A 27 -18.45 -1.16 -11.37
CA SER A 27 -19.26 -2.37 -11.53
C SER A 27 -19.27 -3.27 -10.30
N GLY A 28 -18.36 -3.03 -9.35
CA GLY A 28 -18.13 -3.91 -8.21
C GLY A 28 -17.05 -4.96 -8.45
N ALA A 29 -16.51 -5.04 -9.66
CA ALA A 29 -15.46 -6.00 -9.97
C ALA A 29 -14.19 -5.70 -9.21
N GLU A 30 -13.59 -6.72 -8.60
CA GLU A 30 -12.37 -6.62 -7.80
C GLU A 30 -11.15 -6.72 -8.70
N VAL A 31 -10.16 -5.84 -8.46
CA VAL A 31 -8.89 -5.83 -9.20
C VAL A 31 -7.74 -5.91 -8.20
N PRO A 32 -7.17 -7.11 -7.96
CA PRO A 32 -6.04 -7.28 -7.05
C PRO A 32 -4.71 -7.03 -7.77
N THR A 33 -3.77 -6.41 -7.06
CA THR A 33 -2.39 -6.26 -7.56
C THR A 33 -1.41 -6.39 -6.40
N PRO A 34 -0.23 -7.02 -6.61
CA PRO A 34 0.79 -7.07 -5.57
C PRO A 34 1.49 -5.72 -5.45
N VAL A 35 1.72 -5.30 -4.22
CA VAL A 35 2.39 -4.02 -3.93
C VAL A 35 3.35 -4.16 -2.76
N TRP A 36 4.39 -3.32 -2.75
CA TRP A 36 5.21 -3.10 -1.56
C TRP A 36 4.42 -2.28 -0.56
N PHE A 37 4.62 -2.59 0.70
CA PHE A 37 3.93 -1.90 1.78
C PHE A 37 4.78 -1.90 3.05
N ALA A 38 4.48 -1.00 3.96
CA ALA A 38 5.07 -1.00 5.29
C ALA A 38 4.03 -0.56 6.31
N ALA A 39 4.13 -1.10 7.52
CA ALA A 39 3.26 -0.73 8.62
C ALA A 39 3.87 0.41 9.43
N ALA A 40 3.04 1.33 9.86
CA ALA A 40 3.36 2.36 10.83
C ALA A 40 2.07 2.84 11.50
N ASP A 41 2.13 3.05 12.80
CA ASP A 41 1.00 3.57 13.58
C ASP A 41 -0.31 2.77 13.42
N GLY A 42 -0.19 1.46 13.25
CA GLY A 42 -1.35 0.57 13.11
C GLY A 42 -2.03 0.61 11.74
N ARG A 43 -1.37 1.20 10.76
CA ARG A 43 -1.86 1.29 9.39
C ARG A 43 -0.83 0.76 8.41
N LEU A 44 -1.26 0.48 7.19
CA LEU A 44 -0.38 0.07 6.11
C LEU A 44 -0.22 1.22 5.12
N TYR A 45 0.99 1.40 4.61
CA TYR A 45 1.30 2.44 3.64
C TYR A 45 1.88 1.82 2.38
N VAL A 46 1.45 2.36 1.25
CA VAL A 46 1.79 1.87 -0.09
C VAL A 46 2.12 3.07 -0.97
N PHE A 47 3.09 2.94 -1.86
CA PHE A 47 3.24 3.90 -2.95
C PHE A 47 2.95 3.21 -4.29
N THR A 48 2.46 3.97 -5.23
CA THR A 48 2.14 3.47 -6.57
C THR A 48 2.22 4.63 -7.57
N ALA A 49 2.17 4.31 -8.85
CA ALA A 49 2.12 5.36 -9.87
C ALA A 49 0.81 6.15 -9.75
N GLU A 50 0.91 7.46 -9.84
CA GLU A 50 -0.23 8.38 -9.74
C GLU A 50 -1.31 8.08 -10.78
N GLN A 51 -0.92 7.63 -11.96
CA GLN A 51 -1.83 7.30 -13.05
C GLN A 51 -2.31 5.85 -13.04
N SER A 52 -1.98 5.07 -12.00
CA SER A 52 -2.38 3.67 -11.93
C SER A 52 -3.90 3.51 -11.78
N GLY A 53 -4.38 2.35 -12.18
CA GLY A 53 -5.80 2.00 -12.02
C GLY A 53 -6.24 1.98 -10.55
N LYS A 54 -5.35 1.57 -9.65
CA LYS A 54 -5.61 1.59 -8.19
C LYS A 54 -6.00 2.97 -7.71
N VAL A 55 -5.22 3.98 -8.09
CA VAL A 55 -5.48 5.37 -7.70
C VAL A 55 -6.81 5.84 -8.26
N LYS A 56 -7.07 5.54 -9.52
CA LYS A 56 -8.35 5.91 -10.15
C LYS A 56 -9.54 5.29 -9.45
N ARG A 57 -9.45 4.00 -9.12
CA ARG A 57 -10.53 3.30 -8.42
C ARG A 57 -10.75 3.85 -7.01
N LEU A 58 -9.67 4.16 -6.28
CA LEU A 58 -9.77 4.72 -4.92
C LEU A 58 -10.34 6.13 -4.89
N ARG A 59 -10.26 6.88 -5.98
CA ARG A 59 -10.94 8.18 -6.08
C ARG A 59 -12.45 8.06 -6.09
N HIS A 60 -12.98 6.91 -6.49
CA HIS A 60 -14.41 6.65 -6.53
C HIS A 60 -14.91 5.91 -5.30
N SER A 61 -14.09 5.04 -4.73
CA SER A 61 -14.49 4.22 -3.59
C SER A 61 -13.29 3.89 -2.71
N PRO A 62 -13.38 4.12 -1.40
CA PRO A 62 -12.31 3.78 -0.46
C PRO A 62 -12.28 2.29 -0.14
N ARG A 63 -13.23 1.52 -0.63
CA ARG A 63 -13.31 0.09 -0.35
C ARG A 63 -12.11 -0.64 -0.91
N ALA A 64 -11.49 -1.48 -0.07
CA ALA A 64 -10.36 -2.29 -0.46
C ALA A 64 -10.36 -3.61 0.30
N ARG A 65 -9.55 -4.55 -0.18
CA ARG A 65 -9.23 -5.77 0.53
C ARG A 65 -7.73 -5.99 0.43
N VAL A 66 -7.16 -6.59 1.46
CA VAL A 66 -5.73 -6.90 1.47
C VAL A 66 -5.51 -8.33 1.93
N ALA A 67 -4.47 -8.96 1.37
CA ALA A 67 -4.01 -10.26 1.81
C ALA A 67 -2.49 -10.33 1.65
N PRO A 68 -1.78 -11.05 2.53
CA PRO A 68 -0.37 -11.32 2.30
C PRO A 68 -0.18 -12.03 0.96
N SER A 69 0.84 -11.64 0.21
CA SER A 69 1.09 -12.24 -1.09
C SER A 69 2.60 -12.35 -1.38
N ASP A 70 2.93 -13.03 -2.47
CA ASP A 70 4.26 -13.01 -3.04
C ASP A 70 4.36 -11.90 -4.12
N ALA A 71 5.54 -11.76 -4.73
CA ALA A 71 5.81 -10.76 -5.75
C ALA A 71 4.93 -10.92 -7.00
N ARG A 72 4.40 -12.11 -7.24
CA ARG A 72 3.54 -12.40 -8.39
C ARG A 72 2.06 -12.23 -8.10
N GLY A 73 1.73 -11.86 -6.85
CA GLY A 73 0.35 -11.69 -6.43
C GLY A 73 -0.34 -12.95 -5.94
N ARG A 74 0.40 -14.04 -5.75
CA ARG A 74 -0.18 -15.26 -5.16
C ARG A 74 -0.45 -15.03 -3.68
N VAL A 75 -1.70 -15.21 -3.28
CA VAL A 75 -2.13 -14.97 -1.91
C VAL A 75 -1.56 -16.02 -0.97
N ARG A 76 -1.01 -15.57 0.16
CA ARG A 76 -0.34 -16.38 1.18
C ARG A 76 -1.05 -16.36 2.52
N GLY A 77 -2.22 -15.78 2.61
CA GLY A 77 -2.99 -15.70 3.84
C GLY A 77 -4.42 -15.24 3.56
N GLU A 78 -5.12 -14.90 4.62
CA GLU A 78 -6.53 -14.52 4.52
C GLU A 78 -6.70 -13.10 3.98
N TRP A 79 -7.75 -12.92 3.21
CA TRP A 79 -8.21 -11.60 2.80
C TRP A 79 -8.86 -10.88 3.98
N ARG A 80 -8.55 -9.59 4.12
CA ARG A 80 -9.17 -8.73 5.12
C ARG A 80 -9.81 -7.54 4.44
N GLN A 81 -10.99 -7.16 4.93
CA GLN A 81 -11.63 -5.92 4.50
C GLN A 81 -10.82 -4.73 4.98
N ALA A 82 -10.75 -3.71 4.16
CA ALA A 82 -9.99 -2.50 4.47
C ALA A 82 -10.62 -1.28 3.82
N THR A 83 -10.19 -0.11 4.28
CA THR A 83 -10.42 1.14 3.58
C THR A 83 -9.08 1.73 3.19
N ALA A 84 -8.99 2.29 2.00
CA ALA A 84 -7.77 2.90 1.49
C ALA A 84 -8.05 4.31 1.00
N GLY A 85 -7.13 5.21 1.30
CA GLY A 85 -7.23 6.60 0.88
C GLY A 85 -5.93 7.09 0.29
N ILE A 86 -6.03 8.09 -0.57
CA ILE A 86 -4.88 8.75 -1.18
C ILE A 86 -4.41 9.84 -0.22
N LEU A 87 -3.15 9.77 0.17
CA LEU A 87 -2.57 10.75 1.08
C LEU A 87 -2.29 12.07 0.36
N THR A 88 -2.61 13.16 1.05
CA THR A 88 -2.33 14.51 0.56
C THR A 88 -1.51 15.31 1.56
N GLU A 89 -1.48 14.91 2.83
CA GLU A 89 -0.74 15.62 3.87
C GLU A 89 0.75 15.26 3.82
N PRO A 90 1.66 16.25 3.68
CA PRO A 90 3.09 16.00 3.57
C PRO A 90 3.70 15.22 4.73
N ARG A 91 3.27 15.47 5.97
CA ARG A 91 3.80 14.78 7.15
C ARG A 91 3.46 13.29 7.15
N THR A 92 2.25 12.95 6.73
CA THR A 92 1.85 11.54 6.64
C THR A 92 2.58 10.85 5.51
N ILE A 93 2.80 11.55 4.39
CA ILE A 93 3.60 11.02 3.28
C ILE A 93 5.05 10.78 3.73
N GLU A 94 5.64 11.68 4.49
CA GLU A 94 6.98 11.50 5.05
C GLU A 94 7.08 10.26 5.95
N ARG A 95 6.07 10.03 6.78
CA ARG A 95 6.01 8.82 7.62
C ARG A 95 5.91 7.55 6.78
N ALA A 96 5.09 7.60 5.74
CA ALA A 96 4.97 6.47 4.81
C ALA A 96 6.30 6.18 4.11
N GLN A 97 6.99 7.21 3.64
CA GLN A 97 8.31 7.10 3.03
C GLN A 97 9.31 6.49 4.00
N ALA A 98 9.34 6.99 5.24
CA ALA A 98 10.25 6.49 6.27
C ALA A 98 9.98 5.01 6.60
N ALA A 99 8.71 4.62 6.69
CA ALA A 99 8.33 3.23 6.96
C ALA A 99 8.78 2.28 5.86
N LEU A 100 8.59 2.66 4.61
CA LEU A 100 9.04 1.86 3.47
C LEU A 100 10.56 1.81 3.36
N GLN A 101 11.23 2.93 3.62
CA GLN A 101 12.68 2.99 3.65
C GLN A 101 13.25 2.05 4.72
N ALA A 102 12.66 2.05 5.91
CA ALA A 102 13.10 1.19 7.01
C ALA A 102 12.90 -0.29 6.70
N LYS A 103 11.80 -0.65 6.06
CA LYS A 103 11.47 -2.04 5.74
C LYS A 103 12.31 -2.61 4.59
N TYR A 104 12.46 -1.85 3.51
CA TYR A 104 13.09 -2.34 2.30
C TYR A 104 14.57 -1.94 2.14
N GLY A 105 15.02 -0.94 2.90
CA GLY A 105 16.44 -0.55 2.94
C GLY A 105 17.00 -0.19 1.56
N TRP A 106 18.07 -0.89 1.16
CA TRP A 106 18.76 -0.61 -0.10
C TRP A 106 17.88 -0.80 -1.33
N GLN A 107 16.90 -1.71 -1.27
CA GLN A 107 15.96 -1.92 -2.38
C GLN A 107 15.15 -0.66 -2.66
N MET A 108 14.75 0.04 -1.62
CA MET A 108 14.03 1.31 -1.75
C MET A 108 14.94 2.40 -2.32
N ARG A 109 16.19 2.42 -1.94
CA ARG A 109 17.18 3.37 -2.49
C ARG A 109 17.38 3.17 -3.98
N VAL A 110 17.53 1.93 -4.43
CA VAL A 110 17.66 1.59 -5.85
C VAL A 110 16.40 1.99 -6.61
N THR A 111 15.23 1.67 -6.07
CA THR A 111 13.95 2.02 -6.69
C THR A 111 13.79 3.54 -6.81
N ASN A 112 14.17 4.28 -5.79
CA ASN A 112 14.11 5.75 -5.80
C ASN A 112 15.07 6.33 -6.85
N LEU A 113 16.27 5.79 -6.96
CA LEU A 113 17.24 6.23 -7.96
C LEU A 113 16.72 6.02 -9.38
N LEU A 114 16.23 4.83 -9.68
CA LEU A 114 15.67 4.51 -11.00
C LEU A 114 14.46 5.40 -11.30
N SER A 115 13.59 5.62 -10.32
CA SER A 115 12.43 6.49 -10.47
C SER A 115 12.82 7.96 -10.69
N SER A 116 13.89 8.42 -10.03
CA SER A 116 14.41 9.78 -10.24
C SER A 116 14.92 9.96 -11.66
N LEU A 117 15.67 8.98 -12.17
CA LEU A 117 16.23 9.04 -13.52
C LEU A 117 15.15 9.05 -14.61
N THR A 118 14.01 8.42 -14.36
CA THR A 118 12.90 8.37 -15.31
C THR A 118 11.82 9.43 -15.04
N GLY A 119 11.97 10.22 -13.99
CA GLY A 119 10.96 11.21 -13.57
C GLY A 119 9.76 10.62 -12.85
N ARG A 120 9.68 9.31 -12.69
CA ARG A 120 8.53 8.63 -12.06
C ARG A 120 8.36 8.95 -10.58
N ILE A 121 9.45 9.32 -9.89
CA ILE A 121 9.40 9.64 -8.46
C ILE A 121 8.47 10.81 -8.15
N ASN A 122 8.35 11.77 -9.08
CA ASN A 122 7.48 12.93 -8.93
C ASN A 122 6.01 12.62 -9.24
N HIS A 123 5.72 11.43 -9.74
CA HIS A 123 4.39 11.00 -10.13
C HIS A 123 3.91 9.81 -9.31
N ARG A 124 4.39 9.71 -8.07
CA ARG A 124 3.94 8.70 -7.12
C ARG A 124 2.74 9.19 -6.35
N ALA A 125 1.77 8.29 -6.15
CA ALA A 125 0.72 8.47 -5.15
C ALA A 125 1.06 7.63 -3.93
N TRP A 126 0.71 8.13 -2.77
CA TRP A 126 0.88 7.44 -1.50
C TRP A 126 -0.48 7.08 -0.94
N LEU A 127 -0.63 5.84 -0.52
CA LEU A 127 -1.90 5.31 -0.04
C LEU A 127 -1.77 4.91 1.44
N GLU A 128 -2.83 5.18 2.19
CA GLU A 128 -2.96 4.72 3.58
C GLU A 128 -4.09 3.71 3.63
N ILE A 129 -3.81 2.55 4.23
CA ILE A 129 -4.77 1.46 4.34
C ILE A 129 -5.09 1.20 5.80
N GLN A 130 -6.37 1.19 6.14
CA GLN A 130 -6.87 0.89 7.46
C GLN A 130 -7.66 -0.42 7.43
N LEU A 131 -7.26 -1.35 8.30
CA LEU A 131 -7.95 -2.61 8.47
C LEU A 131 -9.16 -2.49 9.39
#